data_e460e453a33f141fbdc0509857c11534
#
_entry.id   e460e453a33f141fbdc0509857c11534
#
_cell.length_a   1.000
_cell.length_b   1.000
_cell.length_c   1.000
_cell.angle_alpha   90.00
_cell.angle_beta   90.00
_cell.angle_gamma   90.00
#
_symmetry.space_group_name_H-M   'P 1'
#
loop_
_entity.id
_entity.type
_entity.pdbx_description
1 polymer ?
#
loop_
_entity_poly.entity_id
_entity_poly.type
_entity_poly.pdbx_seq_one_letter_code
_entity_poly.pdbx_strand_id
1 'polypeptide(L)'
;VDIQIPTYETKMAIINRKSEALGIDFPYEVKDHVATNITSSIRELEGALTKLSAYSKLSHTPLTAEFAENTLKDLISPYSKKEITPELIIDVVAEHFHIKPEDIISHKRSADIAFPRHIAMYLCRQMTQTPLEAIGKALGGRDHSTILYGSEKIAKETANNETTKSTIDILIKKLNPS
;
A
#
# COMPACT_ATOMS: atom_id res chain seq x y z
N VAL A 1 5.67 6.47 25.03
CA VAL A 1 5.28 5.06 25.18
C VAL A 1 5.81 4.30 23.98
N ASP A 2 6.87 3.55 24.16
CA ASP A 2 7.41 2.66 23.13
C ASP A 2 6.38 1.57 22.83
N ILE A 3 5.69 1.69 21.71
CA ILE A 3 4.85 0.61 21.19
C ILE A 3 5.82 -0.40 20.57
N GLN A 4 6.24 -1.37 21.36
CA GLN A 4 7.07 -2.46 20.86
C GLN A 4 6.25 -3.31 19.90
N ILE A 5 6.82 -3.58 18.72
CA ILE A 5 6.25 -4.55 17.79
C ILE A 5 6.25 -5.92 18.47
N PRO A 6 5.11 -6.61 18.59
CA PRO A 6 5.07 -7.90 19.27
C PRO A 6 5.97 -8.92 18.56
N THR A 7 6.69 -9.70 19.35
CA THR A 7 7.51 -10.80 18.81
C THR A 7 6.62 -11.91 18.24
N TYR A 8 7.21 -12.80 17.46
CA TYR A 8 6.50 -13.98 16.93
C TYR A 8 5.85 -14.79 18.06
N GLU A 9 6.56 -15.02 19.14
CA GLU A 9 6.06 -15.76 20.32
C GLU A 9 4.86 -15.07 20.97
N THR A 10 4.93 -13.74 21.10
CA THR A 10 3.83 -12.93 21.63
C THR A 10 2.61 -13.01 20.72
N LYS A 11 2.82 -12.95 19.39
CA LYS A 11 1.74 -13.12 18.43
C LYS A 11 1.10 -14.49 18.52
N MET A 12 1.87 -15.54 18.63
CA MET A 12 1.35 -16.92 18.80
C MET A 12 0.50 -17.06 20.08
N ALA A 13 0.92 -16.45 21.18
CA ALA A 13 0.14 -16.43 22.42
C ALA A 13 -1.21 -15.70 22.24
N ILE A 14 -1.21 -14.58 21.54
CA ILE A 14 -2.42 -13.81 21.22
C ILE A 14 -3.34 -14.62 20.31
N ILE A 15 -2.79 -15.28 19.30
CA ILE A 15 -3.53 -16.13 18.37
C ILE A 15 -4.21 -17.29 19.12
N ASN A 16 -3.49 -17.95 20.01
CA ASN A 16 -4.05 -19.04 20.82
C ASN A 16 -5.20 -18.55 21.70
N ARG A 17 -5.03 -17.42 22.37
CA ARG A 17 -6.08 -16.81 23.19
C ARG A 17 -7.33 -16.46 22.36
N LYS A 18 -7.14 -15.87 21.18
CA LYS A 18 -8.24 -15.50 20.29
C LYS A 18 -8.94 -16.73 19.72
N SER A 19 -8.18 -17.78 19.39
CA SER A 19 -8.68 -19.07 18.95
C SER A 19 -9.65 -19.67 19.99
N GLU A 20 -9.24 -19.69 21.25
CA GLU A 20 -10.07 -20.13 22.36
C GLU A 20 -11.34 -19.29 22.50
N ALA A 21 -11.22 -17.96 22.42
CA ALA A 21 -12.36 -17.02 22.51
C ALA A 21 -13.35 -17.22 21.38
N LEU A 22 -12.88 -17.52 20.16
CA LEU A 22 -13.75 -17.80 19.00
C LEU A 22 -14.31 -19.23 18.97
N GLY A 23 -13.80 -20.11 19.83
CA GLY A 23 -14.18 -21.51 19.87
C GLY A 23 -13.76 -22.31 18.64
N ILE A 24 -12.65 -21.90 18.01
CA ILE A 24 -12.12 -22.52 16.79
C ILE A 24 -10.69 -22.93 17.03
N ASP A 25 -10.37 -24.16 16.64
CA ASP A 25 -9.00 -24.64 16.64
C ASP A 25 -8.36 -24.39 15.27
N PHE A 26 -7.55 -23.33 15.19
CA PHE A 26 -6.78 -23.03 14.00
C PHE A 26 -5.60 -23.99 13.88
N PRO A 27 -5.41 -24.66 12.71
CA PRO A 27 -4.22 -25.47 12.48
C PRO A 27 -2.93 -24.64 12.67
N TYR A 28 -1.85 -25.29 13.07
CA TYR A 28 -0.56 -24.62 13.27
C TYR A 28 -0.11 -23.83 12.05
N GLU A 29 -0.26 -24.41 10.84
CA GLU A 29 0.10 -23.76 9.57
C GLU A 29 -0.64 -22.44 9.35
N VAL A 30 -1.91 -22.35 9.78
CA VAL A 30 -2.70 -21.12 9.70
C VAL A 30 -2.21 -20.11 10.72
N LYS A 31 -1.97 -20.53 11.96
CA LYS A 31 -1.43 -19.68 13.04
C LYS A 31 -0.07 -19.09 12.65
N ASP A 32 0.81 -19.93 12.11
CA ASP A 32 2.13 -19.52 11.66
C ASP A 32 2.06 -18.52 10.51
N HIS A 33 1.20 -18.78 9.52
CA HIS A 33 0.98 -17.87 8.39
C HIS A 33 0.53 -16.48 8.86
N VAL A 34 -0.45 -16.43 9.76
CA VAL A 34 -0.97 -15.18 10.32
C VAL A 34 0.10 -14.45 11.14
N ALA A 35 0.81 -15.15 12.02
CA ALA A 35 1.86 -14.55 12.86
C ALA A 35 3.02 -13.99 12.03
N THR A 36 3.39 -14.68 10.96
CA THR A 36 4.51 -14.29 10.09
C THR A 36 4.16 -13.11 9.19
N ASN A 37 2.95 -13.07 8.66
CA ASN A 37 2.57 -12.11 7.61
C ASN A 37 1.87 -10.86 8.13
N ILE A 38 1.22 -10.91 9.30
CA ILE A 38 0.59 -9.73 9.90
C ILE A 38 1.57 -9.12 10.90
N THR A 39 2.18 -8.00 10.51
CA THR A 39 3.24 -7.34 11.26
C THR A 39 2.83 -6.00 11.86
N SER A 40 1.66 -5.48 11.49
CA SER A 40 1.27 -4.10 11.75
C SER A 40 0.73 -3.84 13.15
N SER A 41 -0.24 -4.62 13.64
CA SER A 41 -0.82 -4.41 14.97
C SER A 41 -1.52 -5.65 15.52
N ILE A 42 -1.69 -5.68 16.84
CA ILE A 42 -2.47 -6.73 17.53
C ILE A 42 -3.94 -6.70 17.07
N ARG A 43 -4.49 -5.51 16.82
CA ARG A 43 -5.87 -5.34 16.34
C ARG A 43 -6.08 -5.96 14.97
N GLU A 44 -5.13 -5.79 14.05
CA GLU A 44 -5.16 -6.44 12.73
C GLU A 44 -5.00 -7.96 12.84
N LEU A 45 -4.14 -8.42 13.74
CA LEU A 45 -3.96 -9.84 14.03
C LEU A 45 -5.27 -10.48 14.47
N GLU A 46 -5.94 -9.87 15.44
CA GLU A 46 -7.24 -10.34 15.94
C GLU A 46 -8.33 -10.25 14.87
N GLY A 47 -8.35 -9.18 14.09
CA GLY A 47 -9.28 -8.99 12.97
C GLY A 47 -9.11 -10.06 11.89
N ALA A 48 -7.88 -10.44 11.58
CA ALA A 48 -7.58 -11.51 10.63
C ALA A 48 -8.14 -12.85 11.08
N LEU A 49 -7.96 -13.20 12.35
CA LEU A 49 -8.50 -14.44 12.91
C LEU A 49 -10.03 -14.45 12.90
N THR A 50 -10.66 -13.34 13.23
CA THR A 50 -12.12 -13.19 13.17
C THR A 50 -12.63 -13.37 11.75
N LYS A 51 -11.94 -12.78 10.78
CA LYS A 51 -12.29 -12.90 9.35
C LYS A 51 -12.15 -14.34 8.86
N LEU A 52 -11.05 -15.01 9.19
CA LEU A 52 -10.84 -16.43 8.84
C LEU A 52 -11.93 -17.32 9.43
N SER A 53 -12.29 -17.10 10.69
CA SER A 53 -13.38 -17.81 11.35
C SER A 53 -14.71 -17.63 10.61
N ALA A 54 -15.08 -16.39 10.33
CA ALA A 54 -16.33 -16.06 9.67
C ALA A 54 -16.42 -16.67 8.25
N TYR A 55 -15.38 -16.49 7.44
CA TYR A 55 -15.35 -17.01 6.07
C TYR A 55 -15.33 -18.53 6.01
N SER A 56 -14.58 -19.19 6.90
CA SER A 56 -14.56 -20.66 6.99
C SER A 56 -15.95 -21.21 7.30
N LYS A 57 -16.66 -20.60 8.23
CA LYS A 57 -18.04 -21.00 8.61
C LYS A 57 -19.03 -20.77 7.47
N LEU A 58 -18.94 -19.63 6.79
CA LEU A 58 -19.85 -19.28 5.68
C LEU A 58 -19.64 -20.16 4.45
N SER A 59 -18.39 -20.43 4.10
CA SER A 59 -18.06 -21.20 2.90
C SER A 59 -17.97 -22.71 3.14
N HIS A 60 -18.06 -23.15 4.40
CA HIS A 60 -17.82 -24.54 4.80
C HIS A 60 -16.48 -25.08 4.31
N THR A 61 -15.47 -24.20 4.21
CA THR A 61 -14.14 -24.54 3.72
C THR A 61 -13.21 -24.83 4.89
N PRO A 62 -12.39 -25.90 4.83
CA PRO A 62 -11.42 -26.19 5.86
C PRO A 62 -10.40 -25.05 6.02
N LEU A 63 -9.96 -24.81 7.25
CA LEU A 63 -8.88 -23.87 7.54
C LEU A 63 -7.54 -24.47 7.13
N THR A 64 -6.97 -23.97 6.03
CA THR A 64 -5.65 -24.34 5.51
C THR A 64 -4.80 -23.10 5.33
N ALA A 65 -3.48 -23.26 5.20
CA ALA A 65 -2.58 -22.15 4.89
C ALA A 65 -2.99 -21.45 3.57
N GLU A 66 -3.37 -22.21 2.55
CA GLU A 66 -3.86 -21.68 1.28
C GLU A 66 -5.14 -20.86 1.45
N PHE A 67 -6.09 -21.36 2.21
CA PHE A 67 -7.33 -20.63 2.53
C PHE A 67 -7.03 -19.32 3.27
N ALA A 68 -6.14 -19.36 4.26
CA ALA A 68 -5.70 -18.17 4.99
C ALA A 68 -5.03 -17.16 4.06
N GLU A 69 -4.14 -17.58 3.19
CA GLU A 69 -3.48 -16.74 2.21
C GLU A 69 -4.49 -16.05 1.30
N ASN A 70 -5.42 -16.79 0.73
CA ASN A 70 -6.44 -16.24 -0.18
C ASN A 70 -7.41 -15.28 0.53
N THR A 71 -7.83 -15.63 1.75
CA THR A 71 -8.80 -14.84 2.52
C THR A 71 -8.18 -13.56 3.06
N LEU A 72 -6.89 -13.58 3.42
CA LEU A 72 -6.19 -12.46 4.02
C LEU A 72 -5.40 -11.62 3.02
N LYS A 73 -5.48 -11.90 1.71
CA LYS A 73 -4.79 -11.12 0.68
C LYS A 73 -4.99 -9.62 0.81
N ASP A 74 -6.19 -9.18 1.18
CA ASP A 74 -6.52 -7.77 1.34
C ASP A 74 -6.01 -7.17 2.65
N LEU A 75 -5.85 -8.00 3.69
CA LEU A 75 -5.36 -7.60 5.00
C LEU A 75 -3.84 -7.73 5.11
N ILE A 76 -3.28 -8.75 4.48
CA ILE A 76 -1.84 -8.80 4.20
C ILE A 76 -1.65 -7.88 3.02
N SER A 77 -1.77 -6.61 3.31
CA SER A 77 -1.89 -5.53 2.38
C SER A 77 -1.02 -5.72 1.14
N PRO A 78 -1.59 -5.55 -0.06
CA PRO A 78 -0.78 -5.39 -1.25
C PRO A 78 0.24 -4.26 -1.13
N TYR A 79 0.11 -3.40 -0.10
CA TYR A 79 0.98 -2.26 0.16
C TYR A 79 2.07 -2.49 1.20
N SER A 80 2.01 -3.55 2.03
CA SER A 80 2.99 -3.75 3.11
C SER A 80 4.32 -4.36 2.68
N LYS A 81 4.42 -4.90 1.46
CA LYS A 81 5.65 -5.50 0.91
C LYS A 81 5.92 -5.14 -0.55
N LYS A 82 5.11 -4.30 -1.18
CA LYS A 82 5.44 -3.82 -2.52
C LYS A 82 6.46 -2.71 -2.40
N GLU A 83 7.61 -2.94 -2.97
CA GLU A 83 8.56 -1.87 -3.25
C GLU A 83 7.84 -0.74 -3.96
N ILE A 84 8.01 0.49 -3.49
CA ILE A 84 7.41 1.65 -4.12
C ILE A 84 8.15 1.89 -5.44
N THR A 85 7.44 1.71 -6.55
CA THR A 85 7.96 1.86 -7.90
C THR A 85 7.26 3.00 -8.62
N PRO A 86 7.84 3.55 -9.70
CA PRO A 86 7.14 4.54 -10.52
C PRO A 86 5.79 4.06 -11.03
N GLU A 87 5.66 2.80 -11.42
CA GLU A 87 4.41 2.19 -11.88
C GLU A 87 3.33 2.21 -10.79
N LEU A 88 3.69 1.84 -9.56
CA LEU A 88 2.78 1.89 -8.42
C LEU A 88 2.33 3.33 -8.13
N ILE A 89 3.25 4.28 -8.19
CA ILE A 89 2.95 5.71 -7.97
C ILE A 89 1.96 6.21 -9.04
N ILE A 90 2.17 5.86 -10.29
CA ILE A 90 1.26 6.21 -11.38
C ILE A 90 -0.14 5.68 -11.12
N ASP A 91 -0.27 4.41 -10.73
CA ASP A 91 -1.56 3.77 -10.44
C ASP A 91 -2.28 4.46 -9.27
N VAL A 92 -1.58 4.75 -8.19
CA VAL A 92 -2.14 5.40 -6.99
C VAL A 92 -2.57 6.84 -7.29
N VAL A 93 -1.76 7.59 -8.02
CA VAL A 93 -2.10 8.97 -8.42
C VAL A 93 -3.30 8.98 -9.37
N ALA A 94 -3.33 8.08 -10.35
CA ALA A 94 -4.45 7.96 -11.27
C ALA A 94 -5.76 7.65 -10.53
N GLU A 95 -5.73 6.71 -9.61
CA GLU A 95 -6.89 6.36 -8.78
C GLU A 95 -7.38 7.57 -7.95
N HIS A 96 -6.46 8.29 -7.33
CA HIS A 96 -6.80 9.45 -6.50
C HIS A 96 -7.51 10.55 -7.29
N PHE A 97 -7.06 10.81 -8.53
CA PHE A 97 -7.64 11.85 -9.39
C PHE A 97 -8.75 11.34 -10.31
N HIS A 98 -9.16 10.08 -10.18
CA HIS A 98 -10.21 9.45 -11.00
C HIS A 98 -9.92 9.53 -12.51
N ILE A 99 -8.66 9.33 -12.87
CA ILE A 99 -8.21 9.25 -14.27
C ILE A 99 -7.54 7.89 -14.49
N LYS A 100 -7.27 7.58 -15.77
CA LYS A 100 -6.61 6.32 -16.12
C LYS A 100 -5.09 6.45 -16.01
N PRO A 101 -4.36 5.40 -15.58
CA PRO A 101 -2.90 5.41 -15.65
C PRO A 101 -2.35 5.77 -17.02
N GLU A 102 -3.01 5.30 -18.09
CA GLU A 102 -2.67 5.62 -19.49
C GLU A 102 -2.73 7.13 -19.78
N ASP A 103 -3.62 7.86 -19.14
CA ASP A 103 -3.71 9.31 -19.29
C ASP A 103 -2.47 10.02 -18.72
N ILE A 104 -1.96 9.55 -17.58
CA ILE A 104 -0.74 10.11 -16.95
C ILE A 104 0.46 9.96 -17.88
N ILE A 105 0.62 8.81 -18.53
CA ILE A 105 1.74 8.54 -19.45
C ILE A 105 1.51 9.10 -20.85
N SER A 106 0.31 9.57 -21.16
CA SER A 106 -0.05 10.12 -22.46
C SER A 106 0.58 11.50 -22.71
N HIS A 107 0.48 11.99 -23.95
CA HIS A 107 0.93 13.33 -24.34
C HIS A 107 -0.11 14.43 -24.09
N LYS A 108 -1.24 14.11 -23.46
CA LYS A 108 -2.28 15.09 -23.12
C LYS A 108 -1.71 16.20 -22.25
N ARG A 109 -2.06 17.45 -22.56
CA ARG A 109 -1.56 18.64 -21.87
C ARG A 109 -2.62 19.40 -21.07
N SER A 110 -3.85 18.88 -21.02
CA SER A 110 -4.92 19.48 -20.22
C SER A 110 -4.54 19.48 -18.72
N ALA A 111 -4.96 20.51 -18.00
CA ALA A 111 -4.58 20.71 -16.60
C ALA A 111 -5.00 19.54 -15.69
N ASP A 112 -6.15 18.93 -15.97
CA ASP A 112 -6.68 17.76 -15.26
C ASP A 112 -5.79 16.51 -15.39
N ILE A 113 -4.92 16.45 -16.38
CA ILE A 113 -3.95 15.36 -16.61
C ILE A 113 -2.52 15.81 -16.27
N ALA A 114 -2.16 17.06 -16.63
CA ALA A 114 -0.80 17.58 -16.40
C ALA A 114 -0.46 17.68 -14.90
N PHE A 115 -1.40 18.15 -14.08
CA PHE A 115 -1.19 18.30 -12.63
C PHE A 115 -0.97 16.95 -11.93
N PRO A 116 -1.82 15.92 -12.10
CA PRO A 116 -1.54 14.59 -11.58
C PRO A 116 -0.21 14.00 -12.07
N ARG A 117 0.13 14.22 -13.32
CA ARG A 117 1.42 13.78 -13.90
C ARG A 117 2.60 14.43 -13.18
N HIS A 118 2.56 15.71 -12.91
CA HIS A 118 3.62 16.41 -12.16
C HIS A 118 3.73 15.88 -10.74
N ILE A 119 2.61 15.58 -10.09
CA ILE A 119 2.59 14.92 -8.78
C ILE A 119 3.27 13.56 -8.84
N ALA A 120 2.99 12.74 -9.86
CA ALA A 120 3.66 11.45 -10.05
C ALA A 120 5.18 11.62 -10.21
N MET A 121 5.63 12.61 -10.98
CA MET A 121 7.06 12.93 -11.12
C MET A 121 7.69 13.28 -9.78
N TYR A 122 7.05 14.12 -9.00
CA TYR A 122 7.51 14.52 -7.66
C TYR A 122 7.61 13.33 -6.72
N LEU A 123 6.57 12.49 -6.64
CA LEU A 123 6.54 11.33 -5.76
C LEU A 123 7.58 10.28 -6.17
N CYS A 124 7.78 10.06 -7.47
CA CYS A 124 8.83 9.15 -7.95
C CYS A 124 10.22 9.60 -7.48
N ARG A 125 10.50 10.88 -7.48
CA ARG A 125 11.78 11.41 -6.99
C ARG A 125 11.91 11.34 -5.48
N GLN A 126 10.82 11.58 -4.73
CA GLN A 126 10.85 11.62 -3.27
C GLN A 126 10.85 10.23 -2.63
N MET A 127 10.16 9.28 -3.23
CA MET A 127 9.87 7.99 -2.61
C MET A 127 10.61 6.80 -3.22
N THR A 128 11.35 7.01 -4.32
CA THR A 128 12.12 5.94 -4.96
C THR A 128 13.57 6.33 -5.17
N GLN A 129 14.42 5.34 -5.35
CA GLN A 129 15.83 5.51 -5.74
C GLN A 129 16.00 5.40 -7.27
N THR A 130 14.89 5.48 -8.00
CA THR A 130 14.88 5.30 -9.47
C THR A 130 15.59 6.48 -10.17
N PRO A 131 16.51 6.23 -11.09
CA PRO A 131 17.14 7.29 -11.87
C PRO A 131 16.11 8.07 -12.71
N LEU A 132 16.40 9.35 -12.96
CA LEU A 132 15.52 10.22 -13.74
C LEU A 132 15.17 9.66 -15.11
N GLU A 133 16.12 9.01 -15.77
CA GLU A 133 15.89 8.36 -17.07
C GLU A 133 14.84 7.27 -16.99
N ALA A 134 14.91 6.43 -15.96
CA ALA A 134 13.94 5.36 -15.74
C ALA A 134 12.56 5.91 -15.35
N ILE A 135 12.51 6.97 -14.55
CA ILE A 135 11.25 7.68 -14.25
C ILE A 135 10.64 8.23 -15.55
N GLY A 136 11.44 8.84 -16.39
CA GLY A 136 11.02 9.36 -17.70
C GLY A 136 10.43 8.29 -18.60
N LYS A 137 11.06 7.11 -18.65
CA LYS A 137 10.54 5.95 -19.40
C LYS A 137 9.19 5.48 -18.86
N ALA A 138 9.06 5.37 -17.54
CA ALA A 138 7.81 4.96 -16.88
C ALA A 138 6.67 5.97 -17.14
N LEU A 139 6.99 7.25 -17.31
CA LEU A 139 6.04 8.33 -17.56
C LEU A 139 5.85 8.64 -19.05
N GLY A 140 5.97 7.64 -19.91
CA GLY A 140 5.67 7.77 -21.33
C GLY A 140 6.81 8.24 -22.21
N GLY A 141 8.06 8.00 -21.79
CA GLY A 141 9.24 8.35 -22.59
C GLY A 141 9.64 9.82 -22.50
N ARG A 142 9.46 10.44 -21.34
CA ARG A 142 9.86 11.83 -21.11
C ARG A 142 11.33 11.93 -20.75
N ASP A 143 11.96 13.03 -21.16
CA ASP A 143 13.35 13.29 -20.81
C ASP A 143 13.51 13.74 -19.34
N HIS A 144 14.75 13.68 -18.85
CA HIS A 144 15.05 14.03 -17.46
C HIS A 144 14.75 15.49 -17.12
N SER A 145 14.89 16.42 -18.06
CA SER A 145 14.57 17.83 -17.83
C SER A 145 13.07 18.04 -17.60
N THR A 146 12.23 17.30 -18.29
CA THR A 146 10.77 17.32 -18.08
C THR A 146 10.40 16.80 -16.71
N ILE A 147 11.04 15.72 -16.28
CA ILE A 147 10.83 15.15 -14.94
C ILE A 147 11.26 16.12 -13.84
N LEU A 148 12.42 16.75 -13.99
CA LEU A 148 12.90 17.78 -13.05
C LEU A 148 11.94 18.96 -12.98
N TYR A 149 11.51 19.48 -14.12
CA TYR A 149 10.57 20.60 -14.19
C TYR A 149 9.26 20.31 -13.44
N GLY A 150 8.62 19.20 -13.74
CA GLY A 150 7.35 18.81 -13.12
C GLY A 150 7.51 18.60 -11.61
N SER A 151 8.57 17.95 -11.21
CA SER A 151 8.90 17.69 -9.80
C SER A 151 9.16 18.98 -9.02
N GLU A 152 9.95 19.91 -9.55
CA GLU A 152 10.24 21.20 -8.92
C GLU A 152 9.00 22.09 -8.82
N LYS A 153 8.14 22.05 -9.83
CA LYS A 153 6.88 22.79 -9.84
C LYS A 153 5.99 22.34 -8.67
N ILE A 154 5.85 21.04 -8.45
CA ILE A 154 5.07 20.51 -7.31
C ILE A 154 5.75 20.83 -5.97
N ALA A 155 7.06 20.75 -5.89
CA ALA A 155 7.79 21.12 -4.67
C ALA A 155 7.50 22.58 -4.26
N LYS A 156 7.50 23.50 -5.21
CA LYS A 156 7.15 24.91 -4.99
C LYS A 156 5.68 25.09 -4.60
N GLU A 157 4.76 24.41 -5.28
CA GLU A 157 3.33 24.47 -4.95
C GLU A 157 3.06 23.93 -3.54
N THR A 158 3.69 22.84 -3.17
CA THR A 158 3.54 22.25 -1.83
C THR A 158 3.96 23.20 -0.73
N ALA A 159 4.99 24.02 -0.98
CA ALA A 159 5.45 25.03 -0.03
C ALA A 159 4.46 26.21 0.12
N ASN A 160 3.66 26.51 -0.89
CA ASN A 160 2.81 27.71 -0.96
C ASN A 160 1.31 27.43 -0.97
N ASN A 161 0.89 26.17 -1.09
CA ASN A 161 -0.52 25.79 -1.23
C ASN A 161 -0.86 24.60 -0.31
N GLU A 162 -1.68 24.86 0.69
CA GLU A 162 -2.11 23.85 1.68
C GLU A 162 -2.91 22.70 1.04
N THR A 163 -3.70 22.97 0.00
CA THR A 163 -4.46 21.94 -0.71
C THR A 163 -3.53 20.96 -1.41
N THR A 164 -2.51 21.46 -2.09
CA THR A 164 -1.50 20.62 -2.75
C THR A 164 -0.72 19.82 -1.72
N LYS A 165 -0.31 20.44 -0.62
CA LYS A 165 0.37 19.76 0.49
C LYS A 165 -0.48 18.62 1.07
N SER A 166 -1.75 18.87 1.32
CA SER A 166 -2.68 17.84 1.82
C SER A 166 -2.84 16.69 0.84
N THR A 167 -2.93 16.97 -0.45
CA THR A 167 -3.01 15.96 -1.51
C THR A 167 -1.76 15.08 -1.51
N ILE A 168 -0.58 15.68 -1.44
CA ILE A 168 0.70 14.97 -1.38
C ILE A 168 0.76 14.08 -0.12
N ASP A 169 0.37 14.59 1.03
CA ASP A 169 0.36 13.83 2.30
C ASP A 169 -0.57 12.62 2.23
N ILE A 170 -1.76 12.77 1.63
CA ILE A 170 -2.71 11.68 1.42
C ILE A 170 -2.11 10.60 0.51
N LEU A 171 -1.47 11.00 -0.59
CA LEU A 171 -0.85 10.07 -1.53
C LEU A 171 0.33 9.32 -0.91
N ILE A 172 1.16 10.02 -0.14
CA ILE A 172 2.28 9.39 0.60
C ILE A 172 1.77 8.33 1.57
N LYS A 173 0.68 8.61 2.30
CA LYS A 173 0.06 7.64 3.20
C LYS A 173 -0.52 6.43 2.47
N LYS A 174 -1.10 6.63 1.30
CA LYS A 174 -1.59 5.52 0.46
C LYS A 174 -0.45 4.64 -0.05
N LEU A 175 0.70 5.24 -0.39
CA LEU A 175 1.87 4.53 -0.88
C LEU A 175 2.65 3.85 0.25
N ASN A 176 2.65 4.42 1.43
CA ASN A 176 3.36 3.91 2.60
C ASN A 176 2.45 3.96 3.83
N PRO A 177 1.52 3.01 3.98
CA PRO A 177 0.57 2.96 5.10
C PRO A 177 1.25 2.45 6.38
N SER A 178 2.10 3.23 6.97
CA SER A 178 2.75 2.92 8.25
C SER A 178 2.09 3.66 9.42
#